data_c666bc9c28171894da59e8a71cd52e02
#
_entry.id   c666bc9c28171894da59e8a71cd52e02
#
_cell.length_a   1.000
_cell.length_b   1.000
_cell.length_c   1.000
_cell.angle_alpha   90.00
_cell.angle_beta   90.00
_cell.angle_gamma   90.00
#
_symmetry.space_group_name_H-M   'P 1'
#
loop_
_entity.id
_entity.type
_entity.pdbx_description
1 polymer ?
#
loop_
_entity_poly.entity_id
_entity_poly.type
_entity_poly.pdbx_seq_one_letter_code
_entity_poly.pdbx_strand_id
1 'polypeptide(L)'
;NFAVKSQQKAAAAQSNGYFDQSVVPVKDHAGVVILEKDEFIKGNTTLEGLTKLNPSFEMMGQMGFDAVALQKYPEAQKINHVHHAGNSSGIVDGAAVVLLASEKAVKEQNLKPRAKVLATALVGTDPTIMLTGPAPAARKALEKAGLTIDDIDLFEVNEAFAAVVMRFINELNVPTEKVNVNGGAIALGHPLGATGAMILGTLLDELERQDKKRGLATLCVGGGMGIATIIERV
;
A
#
# COMPACT_ATOMS: atom_id res chain seq x y z
N ASN A 1 -6.91 11.49 -11.24
CA ASN A 1 -5.59 12.11 -10.97
C ASN A 1 -4.70 11.23 -10.07
N PHE A 2 -5.19 10.71 -8.92
CA PHE A 2 -4.37 9.91 -7.99
C PHE A 2 -3.71 8.71 -8.69
N ALA A 3 -4.50 7.89 -9.40
CA ALA A 3 -4.01 6.71 -10.11
C ALA A 3 -2.95 7.03 -11.19
N VAL A 4 -3.14 8.13 -11.92
CA VAL A 4 -2.13 8.60 -12.90
C VAL A 4 -0.82 8.90 -12.19
N LYS A 5 -0.88 9.61 -11.05
CA LYS A 5 0.31 9.93 -10.25
C LYS A 5 0.99 8.68 -9.70
N SER A 6 0.23 7.67 -9.25
CA SER A 6 0.79 6.39 -8.79
C SER A 6 1.60 5.72 -9.90
N GLN A 7 1.03 5.61 -11.10
CA GLN A 7 1.72 5.05 -12.27
C GLN A 7 2.98 5.82 -12.65
N GLN A 8 2.90 7.15 -12.67
CA GLN A 8 4.05 8.01 -12.99
C GLN A 8 5.17 7.91 -11.97
N LYS A 9 4.83 7.89 -10.66
CA LYS A 9 5.80 7.71 -9.57
C LYS A 9 6.49 6.36 -9.67
N ALA A 10 5.75 5.26 -9.89
CA ALA A 10 6.32 3.93 -10.02
C ALA A 10 7.23 3.81 -11.25
N ALA A 11 6.82 4.37 -12.38
CA ALA A 11 7.64 4.39 -13.59
C ALA A 11 8.94 5.19 -13.39
N ALA A 12 8.87 6.33 -12.73
CA ALA A 12 10.04 7.13 -12.39
C ALA A 12 10.95 6.39 -11.41
N ALA A 13 10.40 5.77 -10.36
CA ALA A 13 11.17 5.00 -9.39
C ALA A 13 11.90 3.82 -10.05
N GLN A 14 11.21 3.07 -10.91
CA GLN A 14 11.83 1.97 -11.67
C GLN A 14 12.93 2.48 -12.60
N SER A 15 12.71 3.58 -13.32
CA SER A 15 13.71 4.15 -14.23
C SER A 15 14.94 4.69 -13.51
N ASN A 16 14.78 5.14 -12.27
CA ASN A 16 15.87 5.65 -11.44
C ASN A 16 16.55 4.56 -10.58
N GLY A 17 16.17 3.29 -10.73
CA GLY A 17 16.76 2.16 -10.01
C GLY A 17 16.41 2.12 -8.51
N TYR A 18 15.31 2.78 -8.06
CA TYR A 18 14.95 2.82 -6.64
C TYR A 18 14.54 1.46 -6.08
N PHE A 19 14.16 0.53 -6.95
CA PHE A 19 13.80 -0.84 -6.58
C PHE A 19 14.93 -1.87 -6.73
N ASP A 20 16.09 -1.47 -7.29
CA ASP A 20 17.14 -2.42 -7.70
C ASP A 20 17.76 -3.19 -6.54
N GLN A 21 17.72 -2.65 -5.31
CA GLN A 21 18.23 -3.33 -4.11
C GLN A 21 17.31 -4.43 -3.58
N SER A 22 16.02 -4.31 -3.81
CA SER A 22 14.99 -5.20 -3.24
C SER A 22 14.35 -6.12 -4.27
N VAL A 23 14.37 -5.77 -5.55
CA VAL A 23 13.83 -6.63 -6.62
C VAL A 23 14.81 -7.77 -6.91
N VAL A 24 14.31 -9.00 -6.76
CA VAL A 24 15.08 -10.22 -7.04
C VAL A 24 14.64 -10.79 -8.39
N PRO A 25 15.54 -10.90 -9.38
CA PRO A 25 15.21 -11.50 -10.67
C PRO A 25 14.73 -12.95 -10.52
N VAL A 26 13.61 -13.27 -11.16
CA VAL A 26 13.08 -14.63 -11.21
C VAL A 26 13.84 -15.43 -12.26
N LYS A 27 14.31 -16.61 -11.88
CA LYS A 27 15.07 -17.53 -12.74
C LYS A 27 14.31 -18.83 -12.90
N ASP A 28 14.47 -19.46 -14.05
CA ASP A 28 14.03 -20.84 -14.29
C ASP A 28 14.94 -21.87 -13.59
N HIS A 29 14.62 -23.14 -13.74
CA HIS A 29 15.41 -24.24 -13.17
C HIS A 29 16.83 -24.35 -13.76
N ALA A 30 17.07 -23.80 -14.95
CA ALA A 30 18.39 -23.74 -15.58
C ALA A 30 19.21 -22.50 -15.16
N GLY A 31 18.62 -21.63 -14.32
CA GLY A 31 19.25 -20.38 -13.86
C GLY A 31 19.10 -19.22 -14.85
N VAL A 32 18.33 -19.39 -15.93
CA VAL A 32 18.05 -18.32 -16.90
C VAL A 32 17.06 -17.34 -16.30
N VAL A 33 17.38 -16.05 -16.34
CA VAL A 33 16.47 -15.00 -15.87
C VAL A 33 15.26 -14.91 -16.80
N ILE A 34 14.06 -15.07 -16.24
CA ILE A 34 12.79 -15.00 -16.97
C ILE A 34 11.99 -13.74 -16.65
N LEU A 35 12.31 -13.07 -15.52
CA LEU A 35 11.70 -11.79 -15.15
C LEU A 35 12.70 -10.99 -14.31
N GLU A 36 13.06 -9.79 -14.74
CA GLU A 36 14.04 -8.93 -14.07
C GLU A 36 13.41 -7.74 -13.33
N LYS A 37 12.25 -7.31 -13.79
CA LYS A 37 11.59 -6.09 -13.30
C LYS A 37 10.09 -6.23 -13.35
N ASP A 38 9.40 -5.37 -12.61
CA ASP A 38 7.95 -5.30 -12.61
C ASP A 38 7.41 -4.94 -14.01
N GLU A 39 6.48 -5.76 -14.51
CA GLU A 39 5.85 -5.59 -15.83
C GLU A 39 4.49 -4.87 -15.75
N PHE A 40 3.95 -4.68 -14.54
CA PHE A 40 2.60 -4.14 -14.36
C PHE A 40 2.53 -2.63 -14.52
N ILE A 41 3.64 -1.91 -14.36
CA ILE A 41 3.72 -0.45 -14.41
C ILE A 41 3.34 0.08 -15.81
N LYS A 42 2.42 1.04 -15.84
CA LYS A 42 1.93 1.70 -17.06
C LYS A 42 2.18 3.20 -16.97
N GLY A 43 3.46 3.61 -17.02
CA GLY A 43 3.88 4.99 -16.85
C GLY A 43 3.29 6.00 -17.85
N ASN A 44 2.76 5.53 -18.99
CA ASN A 44 2.08 6.34 -19.99
C ASN A 44 0.58 6.52 -19.72
N THR A 45 0.08 6.10 -18.55
CA THR A 45 -1.32 6.28 -18.15
C THR A 45 -1.71 7.75 -18.13
N THR A 46 -2.83 8.08 -18.79
CA THR A 46 -3.39 9.44 -18.84
C THR A 46 -4.77 9.50 -18.20
N LEU A 47 -5.16 10.67 -17.75
CA LEU A 47 -6.51 10.88 -17.22
C LEU A 47 -7.58 10.58 -18.28
N GLU A 48 -7.37 11.03 -19.52
CA GLU A 48 -8.27 10.74 -20.64
C GLU A 48 -8.44 9.24 -20.90
N GLY A 49 -7.34 8.47 -20.82
CA GLY A 49 -7.40 7.02 -20.95
C GLY A 49 -8.24 6.37 -19.84
N LEU A 50 -8.08 6.85 -18.60
CA LEU A 50 -8.83 6.33 -17.46
C LEU A 50 -10.34 6.64 -17.52
N THR A 51 -10.74 7.78 -18.06
CA THR A 51 -12.17 8.15 -18.18
C THR A 51 -12.96 7.27 -19.15
N LYS A 52 -12.27 6.49 -19.97
CA LYS A 52 -12.89 5.53 -20.91
C LYS A 52 -13.18 4.16 -20.29
N LEU A 53 -12.72 3.94 -19.04
CA LEU A 53 -12.92 2.67 -18.33
C LEU A 53 -14.29 2.60 -17.68
N ASN A 54 -14.93 1.45 -17.81
CA ASN A 54 -16.23 1.18 -17.19
C ASN A 54 -16.08 0.95 -15.68
N PRO A 55 -17.06 1.37 -14.85
CA PRO A 55 -17.11 1.04 -13.43
C PRO A 55 -17.11 -0.48 -13.21
N SER A 56 -16.24 -0.96 -12.31
CA SER A 56 -16.07 -2.40 -12.06
C SER A 56 -17.17 -3.02 -11.21
N PHE A 57 -17.89 -2.23 -10.42
CA PHE A 57 -18.86 -2.73 -9.44
C PHE A 57 -20.31 -2.38 -9.73
N GLU A 58 -20.60 -1.70 -10.83
CA GLU A 58 -21.96 -1.28 -11.17
C GLU A 58 -22.93 -2.46 -11.32
N MET A 59 -22.50 -3.53 -11.99
CA MET A 59 -23.33 -4.73 -12.15
C MET A 59 -23.61 -5.39 -10.80
N MET A 60 -22.63 -5.47 -9.90
CA MET A 60 -22.85 -6.00 -8.54
C MET A 60 -23.84 -5.13 -7.76
N GLY A 61 -23.72 -3.80 -7.88
CA GLY A 61 -24.69 -2.86 -7.29
C GLY A 61 -26.12 -3.16 -7.74
N GLN A 62 -26.34 -3.33 -9.07
CA GLN A 62 -27.63 -3.67 -9.66
C GLN A 62 -28.17 -5.03 -9.19
N MET A 63 -27.28 -5.98 -8.83
CA MET A 63 -27.66 -7.29 -8.26
C MET A 63 -28.11 -7.22 -6.79
N GLY A 64 -28.19 -6.01 -6.20
CA GLY A 64 -28.71 -5.79 -4.86
C GLY A 64 -27.68 -5.35 -3.83
N PHE A 65 -26.36 -5.33 -4.14
CA PHE A 65 -25.34 -4.91 -3.16
C PHE A 65 -25.45 -3.43 -2.81
N ASP A 66 -25.89 -2.57 -3.74
CA ASP A 66 -26.17 -1.15 -3.43
C ASP A 66 -27.27 -1.01 -2.39
N ALA A 67 -28.35 -1.80 -2.50
CA ALA A 67 -29.44 -1.76 -1.54
C ALA A 67 -28.96 -2.17 -0.13
N VAL A 68 -28.10 -3.17 -0.01
CA VAL A 68 -27.48 -3.57 1.26
C VAL A 68 -26.63 -2.45 1.85
N ALA A 69 -25.80 -1.80 1.04
CA ALA A 69 -24.96 -0.67 1.48
C ALA A 69 -25.83 0.52 1.93
N LEU A 70 -26.88 0.85 1.18
CA LEU A 70 -27.80 1.96 1.50
C LEU A 70 -28.67 1.71 2.72
N GLN A 71 -28.96 0.45 3.09
CA GLN A 71 -29.59 0.14 4.39
C GLN A 71 -28.71 0.55 5.56
N LYS A 72 -27.40 0.40 5.42
CA LYS A 72 -26.45 0.78 6.46
C LYS A 72 -26.11 2.27 6.44
N TYR A 73 -26.07 2.87 5.25
CA TYR A 73 -25.68 4.26 5.00
C TYR A 73 -26.79 5.00 4.21
N PRO A 74 -27.98 5.21 4.82
CA PRO A 74 -29.13 5.82 4.13
C PRO A 74 -28.86 7.27 3.70
N GLU A 75 -27.95 7.95 4.38
CA GLU A 75 -27.52 9.31 4.05
C GLU A 75 -26.86 9.41 2.68
N ALA A 76 -26.28 8.33 2.16
CA ALA A 76 -25.69 8.30 0.83
C ALA A 76 -26.72 8.40 -0.30
N GLN A 77 -28.01 8.04 -0.04
CA GLN A 77 -29.13 8.07 -0.98
C GLN A 77 -28.91 7.27 -2.26
N LYS A 78 -27.72 7.29 -2.83
CA LYS A 78 -27.34 6.61 -4.06
C LYS A 78 -25.85 6.25 -4.02
N ILE A 79 -25.51 5.05 -4.53
CA ILE A 79 -24.14 4.67 -4.78
C ILE A 79 -23.72 5.18 -6.17
N ASN A 80 -22.64 5.95 -6.23
CA ASN A 80 -22.02 6.38 -7.47
C ASN A 80 -20.78 5.50 -7.74
N HIS A 81 -20.86 4.62 -8.72
CA HIS A 81 -19.80 3.67 -9.05
C HIS A 81 -18.66 4.36 -9.79
N VAL A 82 -17.59 4.68 -9.09
CA VAL A 82 -16.41 5.40 -9.62
C VAL A 82 -15.15 4.55 -9.65
N HIS A 83 -15.18 3.35 -9.07
CA HIS A 83 -14.04 2.43 -9.10
C HIS A 83 -14.02 1.66 -10.41
N HIS A 84 -12.86 1.65 -11.06
CA HIS A 84 -12.58 0.93 -12.29
C HIS A 84 -11.16 0.36 -12.26
N ALA A 85 -10.80 -0.49 -13.21
CA ALA A 85 -9.49 -1.15 -13.24
C ALA A 85 -8.29 -0.19 -13.16
N GLY A 86 -8.43 1.04 -13.66
CA GLY A 86 -7.34 2.02 -13.67
C GLY A 86 -7.17 2.83 -12.38
N ASN A 87 -8.07 2.72 -11.39
CA ASN A 87 -7.93 3.35 -10.07
C ASN A 87 -8.03 2.35 -8.91
N SER A 88 -7.83 1.09 -9.24
CA SER A 88 -7.80 -0.06 -8.33
C SER A 88 -6.48 -0.80 -8.51
N SER A 89 -6.05 -1.53 -7.49
CA SER A 89 -4.89 -2.41 -7.61
C SER A 89 -5.17 -3.56 -8.58
N GLY A 90 -4.14 -4.01 -9.30
CA GLY A 90 -4.21 -5.26 -10.03
C GLY A 90 -4.05 -6.46 -9.11
N ILE A 91 -4.82 -7.52 -9.35
CA ILE A 91 -4.53 -8.83 -8.78
C ILE A 91 -3.42 -9.42 -9.64
N VAL A 92 -2.27 -9.66 -9.04
CA VAL A 92 -1.04 -10.08 -9.72
C VAL A 92 -0.34 -11.18 -8.93
N ASP A 93 0.56 -11.89 -9.59
CA ASP A 93 1.48 -12.81 -8.92
C ASP A 93 2.65 -12.02 -8.32
N GLY A 94 3.12 -12.47 -7.17
CA GLY A 94 4.26 -11.87 -6.50
C GLY A 94 4.64 -12.59 -5.22
N ALA A 95 5.90 -12.51 -4.87
CA ALA A 95 6.44 -13.01 -3.61
C ALA A 95 7.35 -11.97 -2.98
N ALA A 96 7.37 -11.92 -1.66
CA ALA A 96 8.26 -11.04 -0.91
C ALA A 96 8.67 -11.70 0.40
N VAL A 97 9.85 -11.38 0.89
CA VAL A 97 10.37 -11.87 2.16
C VAL A 97 10.97 -10.74 2.97
N VAL A 98 10.71 -10.75 4.26
CA VAL A 98 11.33 -9.85 5.25
C VAL A 98 11.90 -10.71 6.37
N LEU A 99 13.17 -10.53 6.68
CA LEU A 99 13.81 -11.19 7.81
C LEU A 99 13.53 -10.39 9.09
N LEU A 100 12.81 -11.00 10.03
CA LEU A 100 12.61 -10.46 11.37
C LEU A 100 13.49 -11.22 12.37
N ALA A 101 14.20 -10.48 13.19
CA ALA A 101 15.08 -11.04 14.20
C ALA A 101 14.89 -10.37 15.56
N SER A 102 15.00 -11.13 16.63
CA SER A 102 15.13 -10.57 17.98
C SER A 102 16.50 -9.93 18.19
N GLU A 103 16.63 -9.02 19.15
CA GLU A 103 17.92 -8.44 19.53
C GLU A 103 18.96 -9.50 19.87
N LYS A 104 18.52 -10.61 20.51
CA LYS A 104 19.38 -11.75 20.82
C LYS A 104 19.91 -12.39 19.54
N ALA A 105 19.04 -12.70 18.57
CA ALA A 105 19.43 -13.31 17.31
C ALA A 105 20.33 -12.38 16.48
N VAL A 106 20.08 -11.07 16.50
CA VAL A 106 20.94 -10.08 15.85
C VAL A 106 22.37 -10.20 16.35
N LYS A 107 22.56 -10.27 17.68
CA LYS A 107 23.88 -10.40 18.32
C LYS A 107 24.53 -11.76 18.06
N GLU A 108 23.79 -12.86 18.24
CA GLU A 108 24.30 -14.23 18.10
C GLU A 108 24.67 -14.59 16.67
N GLN A 109 23.91 -14.09 15.70
CA GLN A 109 24.11 -14.37 14.27
C GLN A 109 24.88 -13.26 13.54
N ASN A 110 25.34 -12.23 14.25
CA ASN A 110 26.04 -11.07 13.71
C ASN A 110 25.30 -10.44 12.52
N LEU A 111 23.97 -10.30 12.66
CA LEU A 111 23.12 -9.68 11.65
C LEU A 111 23.29 -8.16 11.67
N LYS A 112 23.06 -7.53 10.53
CA LYS A 112 23.03 -6.05 10.42
C LYS A 112 21.57 -5.61 10.28
N PRO A 113 20.94 -5.16 11.38
CA PRO A 113 19.57 -4.69 11.29
C PRO A 113 19.52 -3.37 10.50
N ARG A 114 18.52 -3.24 9.63
CA ARG A 114 18.28 -2.00 8.86
C ARG A 114 17.26 -1.10 9.59
N ALA A 115 16.31 -1.71 10.29
CA ALA A 115 15.30 -0.98 11.05
C ALA A 115 14.84 -1.75 12.28
N LYS A 116 14.19 -1.05 13.20
CA LYS A 116 13.42 -1.60 14.32
C LYS A 116 11.93 -1.49 14.02
N VAL A 117 11.16 -2.52 14.34
CA VAL A 117 9.71 -2.41 14.44
C VAL A 117 9.37 -1.77 15.77
N LEU A 118 8.80 -0.55 15.74
CA LEU A 118 8.44 0.18 16.96
C LEU A 118 7.07 -0.26 17.47
N ALA A 119 6.10 -0.41 16.59
CA ALA A 119 4.76 -0.85 16.94
C ALA A 119 4.04 -1.50 15.76
N THR A 120 3.11 -2.38 16.09
CA THR A 120 2.12 -2.92 15.16
C THR A 120 0.72 -2.80 15.77
N ALA A 121 -0.28 -2.56 14.95
CA ALA A 121 -1.67 -2.51 15.38
C ALA A 121 -2.60 -3.15 14.37
N LEU A 122 -3.60 -3.86 14.89
CA LEU A 122 -4.71 -4.43 14.15
C LEU A 122 -5.99 -3.78 14.64
N VAL A 123 -6.92 -3.55 13.73
CA VAL A 123 -8.25 -3.01 14.03
C VAL A 123 -9.33 -3.72 13.21
N GLY A 124 -10.55 -3.78 13.76
CA GLY A 124 -11.77 -4.05 13.04
C GLY A 124 -12.49 -2.75 12.74
N THR A 125 -13.11 -2.65 11.57
CA THR A 125 -13.95 -1.54 11.14
C THR A 125 -15.25 -2.07 10.53
N ASP A 126 -16.11 -1.19 10.01
CA ASP A 126 -17.36 -1.62 9.40
C ASP A 126 -17.13 -2.54 8.19
N PRO A 127 -17.62 -3.79 8.23
CA PRO A 127 -17.45 -4.74 7.14
C PRO A 127 -18.25 -4.38 5.87
N THR A 128 -19.28 -3.56 5.98
CA THR A 128 -20.15 -3.17 4.84
C THR A 128 -19.36 -2.37 3.80
N ILE A 129 -18.58 -1.38 4.26
CA ILE A 129 -17.75 -0.55 3.37
C ILE A 129 -16.29 -1.02 3.35
N MET A 130 -15.92 -2.01 4.18
CA MET A 130 -14.55 -2.54 4.30
C MET A 130 -13.49 -1.43 4.39
N LEU A 131 -12.46 -1.49 3.76
CA LEU A 131 -11.36 -0.59 3.31
C LEU A 131 -11.04 0.66 4.17
N THR A 132 -11.68 0.84 5.32
CA THR A 132 -11.52 2.02 6.20
C THR A 132 -10.50 1.81 7.31
N GLY A 133 -9.91 0.61 7.39
CA GLY A 133 -9.00 0.19 8.46
C GLY A 133 -7.65 0.93 8.55
N PRO A 134 -7.03 1.43 7.48
CA PRO A 134 -5.70 2.04 7.54
C PRO A 134 -5.56 3.20 8.53
N ALA A 135 -6.48 4.16 8.53
CA ALA A 135 -6.38 5.33 9.41
C ALA A 135 -6.52 4.96 10.91
N PRO A 136 -7.55 4.21 11.36
CA PRO A 136 -7.63 3.80 12.76
C PRO A 136 -6.50 2.84 13.17
N ALA A 137 -5.98 1.99 12.27
CA ALA A 137 -4.82 1.15 12.55
C ALA A 137 -3.56 2.00 12.78
N ALA A 138 -3.35 3.03 11.94
CA ALA A 138 -2.25 3.97 12.09
C ALA A 138 -2.32 4.73 13.41
N ARG A 139 -3.48 5.29 13.79
CA ARG A 139 -3.66 5.97 15.09
C ARG A 139 -3.30 5.04 16.27
N LYS A 140 -3.80 3.80 16.23
CA LYS A 140 -3.50 2.81 17.28
C LYS A 140 -2.02 2.42 17.33
N ALA A 141 -1.34 2.32 16.18
CA ALA A 141 0.09 2.05 16.13
C ALA A 141 0.92 3.22 16.66
N LEU A 142 0.55 4.46 16.31
CA LEU A 142 1.17 5.69 16.82
C LEU A 142 1.03 5.79 18.34
N GLU A 143 -0.18 5.58 18.86
CA GLU A 143 -0.43 5.55 20.32
C GLU A 143 0.46 4.53 21.03
N LYS A 144 0.55 3.30 20.50
CA LYS A 144 1.43 2.26 21.06
C LYS A 144 2.91 2.63 21.04
N ALA A 145 3.34 3.36 20.01
CA ALA A 145 4.72 3.81 19.88
C ALA A 145 5.02 5.08 20.69
N GLY A 146 4.01 5.74 21.26
CA GLY A 146 4.16 7.06 21.90
C GLY A 146 4.54 8.15 20.90
N LEU A 147 4.06 8.04 19.66
CA LEU A 147 4.37 8.95 18.56
C LEU A 147 3.10 9.67 18.07
N THR A 148 3.31 10.78 17.38
CA THR A 148 2.31 11.52 16.65
C THR A 148 2.46 11.29 15.13
N ILE A 149 1.51 11.75 14.34
CA ILE A 149 1.58 11.64 12.89
C ILE A 149 2.76 12.45 12.31
N ASP A 150 3.14 13.55 12.97
CA ASP A 150 4.23 14.43 12.53
C ASP A 150 5.61 13.80 12.74
N ASP A 151 5.71 12.80 13.62
CA ASP A 151 6.95 12.03 13.85
C ASP A 151 7.26 11.04 12.73
N ILE A 152 6.34 10.87 11.76
CA ILE A 152 6.50 9.96 10.63
C ILE A 152 6.95 10.72 9.39
N ASP A 153 8.06 10.28 8.83
CA ASP A 153 8.65 10.89 7.64
C ASP A 153 7.98 10.44 6.36
N LEU A 154 7.71 9.13 6.23
CA LEU A 154 7.13 8.51 5.04
C LEU A 154 6.03 7.51 5.38
N PHE A 155 5.07 7.38 4.46
CA PHE A 155 3.94 6.47 4.59
C PHE A 155 3.83 5.58 3.35
N GLU A 156 3.67 4.29 3.56
CA GLU A 156 3.24 3.32 2.56
C GLU A 156 1.83 2.83 2.90
N VAL A 157 0.86 3.27 2.12
CA VAL A 157 -0.55 2.91 2.27
C VAL A 157 -0.96 2.08 1.06
N ASN A 158 -1.29 0.81 1.26
CA ASN A 158 -1.64 -0.05 0.14
C ASN A 158 -2.79 0.53 -0.68
N GLU A 159 -2.56 0.68 -1.97
CA GLU A 159 -3.51 1.25 -2.93
C GLU A 159 -4.50 0.19 -3.43
N ALA A 160 -5.22 -0.49 -2.52
CA ALA A 160 -6.27 -1.41 -2.95
C ALA A 160 -7.25 -0.71 -3.92
N PHE A 161 -7.59 0.53 -3.58
CA PHE A 161 -8.30 1.51 -4.42
C PHE A 161 -7.77 2.91 -4.12
N ALA A 162 -7.82 3.81 -5.07
CA ALA A 162 -7.42 5.21 -4.86
C ALA A 162 -8.15 5.85 -3.65
N ALA A 163 -9.44 5.52 -3.47
CA ALA A 163 -10.25 6.02 -2.35
C ALA A 163 -9.71 5.65 -0.97
N VAL A 164 -9.06 4.49 -0.82
CA VAL A 164 -8.48 4.05 0.46
C VAL A 164 -7.38 4.99 0.90
N VAL A 165 -6.45 5.30 0.00
CA VAL A 165 -5.32 6.19 0.31
C VAL A 165 -5.79 7.64 0.48
N MET A 166 -6.72 8.10 -0.36
CA MET A 166 -7.30 9.44 -0.24
C MET A 166 -8.01 9.63 1.10
N ARG A 167 -8.75 8.60 1.57
CA ARG A 167 -9.38 8.61 2.89
C ARG A 167 -8.36 8.67 4.01
N PHE A 168 -7.31 7.85 3.95
CA PHE A 168 -6.21 7.87 4.91
C PHE A 168 -5.57 9.26 5.03
N ILE A 169 -5.24 9.88 3.89
CA ILE A 169 -4.66 11.21 3.80
C ILE A 169 -5.57 12.24 4.47
N ASN A 170 -6.87 12.23 4.14
CA ASN A 170 -7.83 13.19 4.66
C ASN A 170 -8.11 13.00 6.15
N GLU A 171 -8.25 11.78 6.63
CA GLU A 171 -8.54 11.49 8.04
C GLU A 171 -7.38 11.80 9.00
N LEU A 172 -6.14 11.72 8.51
CA LEU A 172 -4.94 11.94 9.32
C LEU A 172 -4.22 13.25 8.99
N ASN A 173 -4.73 14.03 8.03
CA ASN A 173 -4.08 15.25 7.53
C ASN A 173 -2.63 15.05 7.10
N VAL A 174 -2.34 13.90 6.47
CA VAL A 174 -0.99 13.58 6.01
C VAL A 174 -0.67 14.34 4.73
N PRO A 175 0.49 15.01 4.62
CA PRO A 175 0.93 15.58 3.36
C PRO A 175 1.07 14.54 2.25
N THR A 176 0.47 14.78 1.10
CA THR A 176 0.41 13.81 -0.02
C THR A 176 1.79 13.45 -0.57
N GLU A 177 2.75 14.34 -0.44
CA GLU A 177 4.15 14.14 -0.85
C GLU A 177 4.91 13.15 0.03
N LYS A 178 4.40 12.85 1.22
CA LYS A 178 4.97 11.81 2.11
C LYS A 178 4.38 10.42 1.86
N VAL A 179 3.33 10.30 1.03
CA VAL A 179 2.58 9.05 0.85
C VAL A 179 2.89 8.40 -0.49
N ASN A 180 3.25 7.12 -0.45
CA ASN A 180 3.50 6.29 -1.63
C ASN A 180 4.38 7.05 -2.63
N VAL A 181 5.56 7.46 -2.16
CA VAL A 181 6.44 8.36 -2.92
C VAL A 181 6.97 7.73 -4.19
N ASN A 182 7.03 6.41 -4.23
CA ASN A 182 7.44 5.60 -5.39
C ASN A 182 6.25 4.93 -6.11
N GLY A 183 5.02 5.47 -5.96
CA GLY A 183 3.81 4.81 -6.43
C GLY A 183 3.36 3.70 -5.48
N GLY A 184 2.33 2.96 -5.85
CA GLY A 184 1.77 1.89 -5.02
C GLY A 184 1.04 0.84 -5.84
N ALA A 185 0.15 0.09 -5.23
CA ALA A 185 -0.46 -1.12 -5.80
C ALA A 185 -1.29 -0.89 -7.08
N ILE A 186 -1.73 0.34 -7.34
CA ILE A 186 -2.37 0.69 -8.63
C ILE A 186 -1.37 0.51 -9.79
N ALA A 187 -0.09 0.79 -9.54
CA ALA A 187 0.97 0.65 -10.53
C ALA A 187 1.75 -0.66 -10.40
N LEU A 188 1.99 -1.12 -9.16
CA LEU A 188 2.86 -2.27 -8.86
C LEU A 188 2.07 -3.57 -8.65
N GLY A 189 0.73 -3.50 -8.56
CA GLY A 189 -0.11 -4.64 -8.25
C GLY A 189 -0.20 -4.94 -6.75
N HIS A 190 -1.09 -5.89 -6.43
CA HIS A 190 -1.41 -6.30 -5.06
C HIS A 190 -1.42 -7.82 -4.96
N PRO A 191 -0.25 -8.47 -4.87
CA PRO A 191 -0.17 -9.93 -4.67
C PRO A 191 -0.46 -10.27 -3.21
N LEU A 192 -1.72 -10.20 -2.83
CA LEU A 192 -2.35 -10.28 -1.51
C LEU A 192 -1.44 -10.70 -0.35
N GLY A 193 -0.91 -11.93 -0.37
CA GLY A 193 -0.06 -12.48 0.68
C GLY A 193 1.34 -11.87 0.76
N ALA A 194 1.85 -11.28 -0.33
CA ALA A 194 3.18 -10.66 -0.39
C ALA A 194 3.16 -9.17 -0.08
N THR A 195 2.04 -8.47 -0.29
CA THR A 195 1.96 -7.01 -0.27
C THR A 195 2.46 -6.39 1.04
N GLY A 196 2.16 -6.99 2.19
CA GLY A 196 2.64 -6.48 3.47
C GLY A 196 4.17 -6.40 3.55
N ALA A 197 4.86 -7.46 3.10
CA ALA A 197 6.31 -7.48 3.03
C ALA A 197 6.85 -6.52 1.96
N MET A 198 6.19 -6.42 0.80
CA MET A 198 6.57 -5.50 -0.27
C MET A 198 6.57 -4.05 0.19
N ILE A 199 5.45 -3.56 0.71
CA ILE A 199 5.35 -2.14 1.12
C ILE A 199 6.26 -1.82 2.30
N LEU A 200 6.51 -2.78 3.19
CA LEU A 200 7.47 -2.60 4.28
C LEU A 200 8.90 -2.48 3.76
N GLY A 201 9.28 -3.32 2.79
CA GLY A 201 10.59 -3.25 2.11
C GLY A 201 10.75 -1.94 1.34
N THR A 202 9.76 -1.57 0.51
CA THR A 202 9.74 -0.29 -0.22
C THR A 202 9.88 0.92 0.71
N LEU A 203 9.14 0.91 1.82
CA LEU A 203 9.24 1.97 2.83
C LEU A 203 10.64 2.08 3.42
N LEU A 204 11.26 0.95 3.77
CA LEU A 204 12.60 0.91 4.35
C LEU A 204 13.66 1.39 3.36
N ASP A 205 13.63 0.89 2.13
CA ASP A 205 14.55 1.31 1.07
C ASP A 205 14.45 2.83 0.83
N GLU A 206 13.25 3.36 0.86
CA GLU A 206 13.02 4.79 0.64
C GLU A 206 13.44 5.66 1.83
N LEU A 207 13.26 5.17 3.06
CA LEU A 207 13.80 5.82 4.26
C LEU A 207 15.34 5.92 4.18
N GLU A 208 16.00 4.86 3.74
CA GLU A 208 17.46 4.86 3.55
C GLU A 208 17.88 5.82 2.44
N ARG A 209 17.20 5.75 1.29
CA ARG A 209 17.52 6.57 0.12
C ARG A 209 17.38 8.08 0.40
N GLN A 210 16.39 8.48 1.18
CA GLN A 210 16.12 9.88 1.53
C GLN A 210 16.78 10.33 2.84
N ASP A 211 17.55 9.46 3.51
CA ASP A 211 18.08 9.70 4.85
C ASP A 211 17.02 10.12 5.87
N LYS A 212 15.87 9.44 5.81
CA LYS A 212 14.72 9.60 6.71
C LYS A 212 14.77 8.54 7.80
N LYS A 213 14.04 8.79 8.90
CA LYS A 213 14.15 7.98 10.11
C LYS A 213 12.97 7.03 10.30
N ARG A 214 11.74 7.51 10.23
CA ARG A 214 10.56 6.75 10.60
C ARG A 214 9.56 6.63 9.47
N GLY A 215 9.02 5.43 9.33
CA GLY A 215 7.99 5.15 8.35
C GLY A 215 6.84 4.34 8.93
N LEU A 216 5.67 4.50 8.32
CA LEU A 216 4.45 3.76 8.65
C LEU A 216 3.92 3.07 7.40
N ALA A 217 3.84 1.74 7.46
CA ALA A 217 3.17 0.93 6.43
C ALA A 217 1.80 0.48 6.93
N THR A 218 0.78 0.57 6.08
CA THR A 218 -0.59 0.17 6.44
C THR A 218 -1.37 -0.39 5.26
N LEU A 219 -2.27 -1.33 5.57
CA LEU A 219 -3.17 -1.96 4.60
C LEU A 219 -4.58 -2.04 5.17
N CYS A 220 -5.56 -1.93 4.26
CA CYS A 220 -6.90 -2.46 4.53
C CYS A 220 -6.93 -3.96 4.23
N VAL A 221 -7.82 -4.68 4.90
CA VAL A 221 -8.05 -6.11 4.69
C VAL A 221 -9.54 -6.33 4.50
N GLY A 222 -9.91 -7.23 3.62
CA GLY A 222 -11.30 -7.60 3.35
C GLY A 222 -12.04 -7.98 4.63
N GLY A 223 -13.34 -7.69 4.69
CA GLY A 223 -14.17 -7.91 5.88
C GLY A 223 -14.08 -6.79 6.92
N GLY A 224 -13.49 -5.64 6.60
CA GLY A 224 -13.44 -4.48 7.49
C GLY A 224 -12.32 -4.52 8.50
N MET A 225 -11.13 -4.93 8.10
CA MET A 225 -9.96 -4.94 8.96
C MET A 225 -8.89 -3.97 8.46
N GLY A 226 -7.96 -3.60 9.34
CA GLY A 226 -6.77 -2.83 9.01
C GLY A 226 -5.58 -3.21 9.87
N ILE A 227 -4.41 -3.08 9.29
CA ILE A 227 -3.12 -3.28 9.98
C ILE A 227 -2.21 -2.09 9.71
N ALA A 228 -1.43 -1.69 10.72
CA ALA A 228 -0.35 -0.72 10.56
C ALA A 228 0.91 -1.19 11.29
N THR A 229 2.05 -0.90 10.70
CA THR A 229 3.38 -1.17 11.27
C THR A 229 4.23 0.08 11.17
N ILE A 230 4.85 0.48 12.28
CA ILE A 230 5.80 1.59 12.34
C ILE A 230 7.21 1.02 12.46
N ILE A 231 8.09 1.47 11.58
CA ILE A 231 9.52 1.13 11.61
C ILE A 231 10.36 2.38 11.84
N GLU A 232 11.49 2.20 12.48
CA GLU A 232 12.55 3.23 12.65
C GLU A 232 13.86 2.67 12.12
N ARG A 233 14.45 3.36 11.15
CA ARG A 233 15.77 3.03 10.61
C ARG A 233 16.86 3.12 11.71
N VAL A 234 17.80 2.20 11.72
CA VAL A 234 18.93 2.14 12.68
C VAL A 234 20.21 2.61 12.04
#